data_23308ff0201c81359e31b340a2828291
#
_entry.id   23308ff0201c81359e31b340a2828291
#
_cell.length_a   1.000
_cell.length_b   1.000
_cell.length_c   1.000
_cell.angle_alpha   90.00
_cell.angle_beta   90.00
_cell.angle_gamma   90.00
#
_symmetry.space_group_name_H-M   'P 1'
#
loop_
_entity.id
_entity.type
_entity.pdbx_description
1 polymer ?
#
loop_
_entity_poly.entity_id
_entity_poly.type
_entity_poly.pdbx_seq_one_letter_code
_entity_poly.pdbx_strand_id
1 'polypeptide(L)'
;MVAASALAPMLLAGCATQPAYERPALATASAWDNDVRSVPAADTADLAEEAWWKSLGDPAIDTLVEAALVDNPTLGQAIARMDQARAAAGVSDAQRLPQISLNGSVTRARTGGTQAGSGTLTTTQSSATLGPGLSWELDLWGRLKETARAAEGRLDARTADAAQARLSLTGQIADAVLRLRACHFSLTVRERDIAARELELAVMRERLSHGNVAPVEPANAASNLAAARTDRISRQEACARIVNELVALGGRDASVVRTLVTPSPGGTALPPASLDRRSPLAPIAHVDADMIIPDPPPIALALPAATLLDHPAVVAAEREAAARWAEIGVARADRLPRVDLVGLLTGNWIRMLGSTSSFDTWSAGAELSAPLFDGGAGAANIRGAQARYREAVEALRDAVRTAARDVEDALAGQQSAQQRIATSREAVEAARVVLRANEARWRAGAISMFELEDSRRQFNAAQESAIAAARDRAQAWVALVRAAGGRVSMPAEAPTGSDIMNSHPDQGNAQQQ
;
A
#
# COMPACT_ATOMS: atom_id res chain seq x y z
N MET A 1 61.72 -21.77 -18.84
CA MET A 1 60.61 -22.16 -17.96
C MET A 1 60.34 -21.17 -16.81
N VAL A 2 61.04 -20.06 -16.71
CA VAL A 2 60.86 -19.07 -15.58
C VAL A 2 59.91 -17.94 -15.94
N ALA A 3 59.57 -17.70 -17.21
CA ALA A 3 58.67 -16.61 -17.63
C ALA A 3 57.19 -16.93 -17.53
N ALA A 4 56.80 -18.20 -17.35
CA ALA A 4 55.38 -18.60 -17.22
C ALA A 4 54.81 -18.45 -15.80
N SER A 5 55.65 -18.39 -14.76
CA SER A 5 55.18 -18.29 -13.35
C SER A 5 54.84 -16.89 -12.88
N ALA A 6 55.20 -15.85 -13.64
CA ALA A 6 54.88 -14.44 -13.25
C ALA A 6 53.55 -13.92 -13.83
N LEU A 7 52.93 -14.63 -14.81
CA LEU A 7 51.62 -14.26 -15.38
C LEU A 7 50.43 -14.77 -14.58
N ALA A 8 50.61 -15.78 -13.74
CA ALA A 8 49.51 -16.39 -12.96
C ALA A 8 48.89 -15.47 -11.90
N PRO A 9 49.61 -14.63 -11.13
CA PRO A 9 48.97 -13.77 -10.13
C PRO A 9 48.29 -12.51 -10.70
N MET A 10 48.56 -12.08 -11.93
CA MET A 10 47.87 -10.94 -12.56
C MET A 10 46.48 -11.30 -13.10
N LEU A 11 46.22 -12.60 -13.34
CA LEU A 11 44.89 -13.05 -13.79
C LEU A 11 43.88 -13.26 -12.65
N LEU A 12 44.31 -13.22 -11.39
CA LEU A 12 43.45 -13.38 -10.20
C LEU A 12 42.94 -12.06 -9.62
N ALA A 13 43.42 -10.91 -10.09
CA ALA A 13 42.72 -9.65 -9.85
C ALA A 13 41.50 -9.59 -10.79
N GLY A 14 40.43 -10.31 -10.45
CA GLY A 14 39.21 -10.36 -11.20
C GLY A 14 38.77 -8.94 -11.57
N CYS A 15 38.93 -8.59 -12.84
CA CYS A 15 38.48 -7.31 -13.40
C CYS A 15 36.97 -7.28 -13.33
N ALA A 16 36.43 -6.83 -12.20
CA ALA A 16 35.00 -6.51 -12.12
C ALA A 16 34.71 -5.49 -13.23
N THR A 17 33.89 -5.89 -14.20
CA THR A 17 33.51 -5.05 -15.36
C THR A 17 32.63 -3.88 -14.96
N GLN A 18 32.08 -3.91 -13.73
CA GLN A 18 31.19 -2.91 -13.19
C GLN A 18 31.59 -2.58 -11.74
N PRO A 19 31.71 -1.27 -11.35
CA PRO A 19 31.84 -0.88 -9.95
C PRO A 19 30.57 -1.23 -9.17
N ALA A 20 30.72 -1.30 -7.83
CA ALA A 20 29.58 -1.51 -6.94
C ALA A 20 28.52 -0.42 -7.18
N TYR A 21 27.24 -0.79 -7.01
CA TYR A 21 26.15 0.17 -7.05
C TYR A 21 26.28 1.13 -5.86
N GLU A 22 26.17 2.41 -6.16
CA GLU A 22 26.05 3.47 -5.17
C GLU A 22 24.70 4.16 -5.39
N ARG A 23 23.96 4.36 -4.29
CA ARG A 23 22.67 5.06 -4.36
C ARG A 23 22.90 6.47 -4.92
N PRO A 24 22.15 6.89 -5.96
CA PRO A 24 22.22 8.25 -6.46
C PRO A 24 21.92 9.28 -5.37
N ALA A 25 22.65 10.40 -5.37
CA ALA A 25 22.35 11.50 -4.47
C ALA A 25 20.94 12.05 -4.77
N LEU A 26 20.10 12.07 -3.74
CA LEU A 26 18.72 12.56 -3.81
C LEU A 26 18.64 13.89 -3.05
N ALA A 27 18.08 14.91 -3.69
CA ALA A 27 17.80 16.17 -3.04
C ALA A 27 16.54 16.00 -2.18
N THR A 28 16.70 16.06 -0.85
CA THR A 28 15.62 16.10 0.12
C THR A 28 15.65 17.40 0.88
N ALA A 29 14.47 17.93 1.27
CA ALA A 29 14.40 19.11 2.12
C ALA A 29 15.01 18.81 3.51
N SER A 30 15.47 19.82 4.22
CA SER A 30 16.01 19.69 5.57
C SER A 30 14.92 19.64 6.65
N ALA A 31 13.71 20.10 6.34
CA ALA A 31 12.55 20.12 7.23
C ALA A 31 11.27 20.02 6.38
N TRP A 32 10.15 19.66 7.02
CA TRP A 32 8.83 19.73 6.43
C TRP A 32 8.30 21.17 6.47
N ASP A 33 7.71 21.64 5.38
CA ASP A 33 7.19 23.03 5.29
C ASP A 33 5.90 23.21 6.10
N ASN A 34 5.06 22.17 6.17
CA ASN A 34 3.78 22.19 6.87
C ASN A 34 3.84 21.59 8.29
N ASP A 35 5.02 21.25 8.80
CA ASP A 35 5.19 20.72 10.14
C ASP A 35 5.38 21.86 11.16
N VAL A 36 4.40 22.05 12.02
CA VAL A 36 4.41 23.06 13.09
C VAL A 36 5.13 22.56 14.36
N ARG A 37 5.42 21.26 14.47
CA ARG A 37 6.05 20.62 15.64
C ARG A 37 6.91 19.42 15.24
N SER A 38 8.09 19.65 14.72
CA SER A 38 9.10 18.60 14.66
C SER A 38 9.59 18.30 16.08
N VAL A 39 9.23 17.14 16.60
CA VAL A 39 9.80 16.62 17.85
C VAL A 39 11.12 15.93 17.51
N PRO A 40 12.23 16.18 18.26
CA PRO A 40 13.47 15.43 18.06
C PRO A 40 13.21 13.93 18.19
N ALA A 41 13.79 13.13 17.29
CA ALA A 41 13.59 11.67 17.23
C ALA A 41 13.95 10.92 18.54
N ALA A 42 14.64 11.56 19.47
CA ALA A 42 15.02 10.99 20.77
C ALA A 42 13.85 10.81 21.75
N ASP A 43 12.72 11.52 21.55
CA ASP A 43 11.58 11.53 22.48
C ASP A 43 10.33 10.83 21.88
N THR A 44 10.51 9.95 20.91
CA THR A 44 9.40 9.29 20.22
C THR A 44 9.39 7.79 20.50
N ALA A 45 8.21 7.23 20.84
CA ALA A 45 7.97 5.80 20.82
C ALA A 45 7.52 5.39 19.41
N ASP A 46 8.22 4.44 18.77
CA ASP A 46 7.81 3.92 17.47
C ASP A 46 6.46 3.23 17.59
N LEU A 47 5.48 3.67 16.81
CA LEU A 47 4.29 2.87 16.56
C LEU A 47 4.73 1.59 15.86
N ALA A 48 4.22 0.45 16.30
CA ALA A 48 4.52 -0.82 15.67
C ALA A 48 4.18 -0.73 14.17
N GLU A 49 5.20 -0.67 13.33
CA GLU A 49 5.14 -0.52 11.87
C GLU A 49 4.13 -1.50 11.23
N GLU A 50 3.96 -2.65 11.87
CA GLU A 50 3.10 -3.73 11.39
C GLU A 50 1.61 -3.55 11.74
N ALA A 51 1.23 -2.70 12.70
CA ALA A 51 -0.14 -2.61 13.21
C ALA A 51 -0.56 -1.18 13.60
N TRP A 52 -0.11 -0.18 12.85
CA TRP A 52 -0.39 1.25 13.10
C TRP A 52 -1.89 1.58 13.26
N TRP A 53 -2.78 0.84 12.57
CA TRP A 53 -4.23 1.07 12.63
C TRP A 53 -4.84 0.81 14.00
N LYS A 54 -4.20 -0.03 14.85
CA LYS A 54 -4.64 -0.29 16.23
C LYS A 54 -4.58 0.96 17.10
N SER A 55 -3.74 1.92 16.75
CA SER A 55 -3.67 3.23 17.44
C SER A 55 -4.94 4.07 17.30
N LEU A 56 -5.79 3.76 16.31
CA LEU A 56 -7.11 4.38 16.20
C LEU A 56 -8.11 3.89 17.25
N GLY A 57 -7.83 2.78 17.94
CA GLY A 57 -8.69 2.21 18.99
C GLY A 57 -10.06 1.76 18.49
N ASP A 58 -10.20 1.42 17.21
CA ASP A 58 -11.47 1.00 16.61
C ASP A 58 -11.48 -0.50 16.29
N PRO A 59 -12.20 -1.32 17.07
CA PRO A 59 -12.25 -2.78 16.86
C PRO A 59 -12.77 -3.21 15.49
N ALA A 60 -13.59 -2.38 14.81
CA ALA A 60 -14.07 -2.69 13.48
C ALA A 60 -12.93 -2.57 12.45
N ILE A 61 -12.07 -1.55 12.60
CA ILE A 61 -10.87 -1.39 11.76
C ILE A 61 -9.96 -2.59 11.99
N ASP A 62 -9.67 -2.96 13.26
CA ASP A 62 -8.80 -4.09 13.59
C ASP A 62 -9.27 -5.39 12.94
N THR A 63 -10.55 -5.72 13.14
CA THR A 63 -11.14 -6.97 12.62
C THR A 63 -11.14 -7.02 11.09
N LEU A 64 -11.48 -5.91 10.43
CA LEU A 64 -11.56 -5.87 8.97
C LEU A 64 -10.17 -5.84 8.32
N VAL A 65 -9.20 -5.17 8.93
CA VAL A 65 -7.81 -5.18 8.45
C VAL A 65 -7.20 -6.56 8.60
N GLU A 66 -7.34 -7.20 9.77
CA GLU A 66 -6.82 -8.56 10.00
C GLU A 66 -7.42 -9.57 9.01
N ALA A 67 -8.72 -9.46 8.71
CA ALA A 67 -9.35 -10.30 7.70
C ALA A 67 -8.79 -10.06 6.29
N ALA A 68 -8.65 -8.80 5.90
CA ALA A 68 -8.16 -8.43 4.57
C ALA A 68 -6.69 -8.80 4.34
N LEU A 69 -5.85 -8.70 5.36
CA LEU A 69 -4.44 -9.13 5.26
C LEU A 69 -4.29 -10.62 4.95
N VAL A 70 -5.30 -11.44 5.29
CA VAL A 70 -5.31 -12.88 5.00
C VAL A 70 -5.89 -13.18 3.62
N ASP A 71 -6.96 -12.49 3.21
CA ASP A 71 -7.82 -12.93 2.09
C ASP A 71 -7.92 -11.92 0.93
N ASN A 72 -7.23 -10.77 0.99
CA ASN A 72 -7.34 -9.77 -0.08
C ASN A 72 -6.59 -10.20 -1.36
N PRO A 73 -7.29 -10.30 -2.54
CA PRO A 73 -6.68 -10.76 -3.78
C PRO A 73 -5.56 -9.84 -4.30
N THR A 74 -5.64 -8.53 -4.08
CA THR A 74 -4.62 -7.58 -4.55
C THR A 74 -3.32 -7.76 -3.76
N LEU A 75 -3.41 -7.95 -2.45
CA LEU A 75 -2.25 -8.28 -1.61
C LEU A 75 -1.67 -9.65 -2.00
N GLY A 76 -2.54 -10.66 -2.21
CA GLY A 76 -2.12 -11.98 -2.69
C GLY A 76 -1.37 -11.92 -4.01
N GLN A 77 -1.81 -11.09 -4.96
CA GLN A 77 -1.09 -10.86 -6.22
C GLN A 77 0.29 -10.21 -6.00
N ALA A 78 0.40 -9.25 -5.08
CA ALA A 78 1.69 -8.62 -4.77
C ALA A 78 2.68 -9.64 -4.17
N ILE A 79 2.22 -10.47 -3.23
CA ILE A 79 3.01 -11.57 -2.64
C ILE A 79 3.42 -12.59 -3.72
N ALA A 80 2.50 -12.98 -4.61
CA ALA A 80 2.82 -13.92 -5.69
C ALA A 80 3.87 -13.35 -6.66
N ARG A 81 3.84 -12.04 -6.95
CA ARG A 81 4.89 -11.38 -7.76
C ARG A 81 6.24 -11.36 -7.05
N MET A 82 6.25 -11.18 -5.74
CA MET A 82 7.48 -11.30 -4.93
C MET A 82 8.02 -12.73 -4.98
N ASP A 83 7.17 -13.76 -4.88
CA ASP A 83 7.58 -15.16 -4.97
C ASP A 83 8.09 -15.53 -6.37
N GLN A 84 7.50 -14.98 -7.44
CA GLN A 84 8.03 -15.10 -8.81
C GLN A 84 9.42 -14.49 -8.93
N ALA A 85 9.66 -13.31 -8.35
CA ALA A 85 10.98 -12.68 -8.37
C ALA A 85 11.99 -13.48 -7.55
N ARG A 86 11.58 -14.06 -6.41
CA ARG A 86 12.41 -14.98 -5.60
C ARG A 86 12.83 -16.22 -6.39
N ALA A 87 11.89 -16.83 -7.10
CA ALA A 87 12.20 -17.96 -7.96
C ALA A 87 13.15 -17.58 -9.09
N ALA A 88 12.97 -16.40 -9.72
CA ALA A 88 13.85 -15.90 -10.77
C ALA A 88 15.27 -15.62 -10.25
N ALA A 89 15.41 -15.08 -9.03
CA ALA A 89 16.71 -14.92 -8.37
C ALA A 89 17.38 -16.28 -8.15
N GLY A 90 16.65 -17.28 -7.64
CA GLY A 90 17.14 -18.64 -7.46
C GLY A 90 17.59 -19.29 -8.78
N VAL A 91 16.87 -19.06 -9.89
CA VAL A 91 17.31 -19.52 -11.23
C VAL A 91 18.62 -18.85 -11.64
N SER A 92 18.75 -17.53 -11.41
CA SER A 92 19.97 -16.79 -11.75
C SER A 92 21.18 -17.25 -10.94
N ASP A 93 21.01 -17.59 -9.66
CA ASP A 93 22.06 -18.17 -8.83
C ASP A 93 22.42 -19.58 -9.26
N ALA A 94 21.42 -20.40 -9.60
CA ALA A 94 21.67 -21.76 -10.10
C ALA A 94 22.49 -21.78 -11.41
N GLN A 95 22.35 -20.76 -12.26
CA GLN A 95 23.14 -20.63 -13.50
C GLN A 95 24.65 -20.44 -13.25
N ARG A 96 25.07 -20.06 -12.05
CA ARG A 96 26.47 -19.93 -11.65
C ARG A 96 27.10 -21.27 -11.27
N LEU A 97 26.29 -22.31 -11.12
CA LEU A 97 26.72 -23.65 -10.73
C LEU A 97 26.84 -24.57 -11.98
N PRO A 98 27.66 -25.63 -11.91
CA PRO A 98 27.70 -26.64 -12.96
C PRO A 98 26.32 -27.25 -13.23
N GLN A 99 25.93 -27.35 -14.50
CA GLN A 99 24.67 -27.96 -14.94
C GLN A 99 24.93 -29.37 -15.44
N ILE A 100 24.19 -30.33 -14.93
CA ILE A 100 24.24 -31.72 -15.37
C ILE A 100 22.91 -32.07 -16.02
N SER A 101 23.00 -32.55 -17.28
CA SER A 101 21.83 -32.98 -18.07
C SER A 101 22.00 -34.43 -18.50
N LEU A 102 20.91 -35.16 -18.69
CA LEU A 102 20.90 -36.46 -19.32
C LEU A 102 20.41 -36.30 -20.77
N ASN A 103 21.23 -36.67 -21.70
CA ASN A 103 20.91 -36.58 -23.11
C ASN A 103 20.79 -37.99 -23.71
N GLY A 104 19.77 -38.22 -24.52
CA GLY A 104 19.55 -39.48 -25.20
C GLY A 104 19.01 -39.26 -26.60
N SER A 105 19.49 -40.05 -27.56
CA SER A 105 18.96 -40.02 -28.91
C SER A 105 18.89 -41.43 -29.52
N VAL A 106 17.90 -41.63 -30.38
CA VAL A 106 17.80 -42.84 -31.24
C VAL A 106 17.63 -42.34 -32.66
N THR A 107 18.54 -42.80 -33.53
CA THR A 107 18.54 -42.37 -34.91
C THR A 107 18.60 -43.57 -35.83
N ARG A 108 17.81 -43.60 -36.90
CA ARG A 108 17.93 -44.56 -38.01
C ARG A 108 18.14 -43.78 -39.29
N ALA A 109 19.29 -43.95 -39.87
CA ALA A 109 19.70 -43.25 -41.10
C ALA A 109 20.01 -44.24 -42.21
N ARG A 110 19.66 -43.87 -43.42
CA ARG A 110 20.09 -44.59 -44.64
C ARG A 110 20.98 -43.64 -45.45
N THR A 111 22.19 -44.03 -45.57
CA THR A 111 23.21 -43.28 -46.35
C THR A 111 23.53 -44.04 -47.65
N GLY A 112 23.43 -43.34 -48.76
CA GLY A 112 23.85 -43.85 -50.06
C GLY A 112 25.17 -43.18 -50.48
N GLY A 113 26.14 -43.92 -50.83
CA GLY A 113 27.43 -43.43 -51.42
C GLY A 113 27.63 -44.01 -52.79
N THR A 114 28.09 -43.21 -53.75
CA THR A 114 28.55 -43.66 -55.06
C THR A 114 30.06 -43.96 -54.96
N GLN A 115 30.42 -45.23 -55.06
CA GLN A 115 31.83 -45.63 -55.18
C GLN A 115 32.17 -45.78 -56.67
N ALA A 116 33.25 -45.13 -57.09
CA ALA A 116 33.67 -45.18 -58.49
C ALA A 116 33.94 -46.63 -58.92
N GLY A 117 33.09 -47.16 -59.83
CA GLY A 117 33.22 -48.49 -60.40
C GLY A 117 32.26 -49.58 -59.90
N SER A 118 31.42 -49.36 -58.86
CA SER A 118 30.62 -50.45 -58.30
C SER A 118 29.23 -50.01 -57.79
N GLY A 119 28.50 -49.12 -58.44
CA GLY A 119 27.13 -48.85 -58.17
C GLY A 119 26.86 -48.09 -56.83
N THR A 120 25.63 -47.74 -56.58
CA THR A 120 25.21 -47.06 -55.33
C THR A 120 25.08 -48.06 -54.18
N LEU A 121 25.98 -48.02 -53.21
CA LEU A 121 25.88 -48.83 -52.01
C LEU A 121 25.03 -48.01 -50.98
N THR A 122 23.92 -48.56 -50.57
CA THR A 122 23.11 -47.96 -49.51
C THR A 122 23.30 -48.70 -48.17
N THR A 123 23.70 -48.00 -47.15
CA THR A 123 23.86 -48.56 -45.79
C THR A 123 22.80 -47.99 -44.86
N THR A 124 22.13 -48.88 -44.15
CA THR A 124 21.18 -48.45 -43.08
C THR A 124 21.86 -48.65 -41.73
N GLN A 125 21.98 -47.59 -40.98
CA GLN A 125 22.53 -47.57 -39.62
C GLN A 125 21.42 -47.19 -38.62
N SER A 126 21.32 -47.91 -37.55
CA SER A 126 20.56 -47.51 -36.38
C SER A 126 21.54 -47.24 -35.23
N SER A 127 21.41 -46.11 -34.58
CA SER A 127 22.23 -45.76 -33.42
C SER A 127 21.34 -45.30 -32.27
N ALA A 128 21.70 -45.64 -31.05
CA ALA A 128 21.15 -45.11 -29.84
C ALA A 128 22.29 -44.61 -28.96
N THR A 129 22.08 -43.43 -28.36
CA THR A 129 23.06 -42.86 -27.44
C THR A 129 22.32 -42.43 -26.15
N LEU A 130 22.97 -42.59 -25.01
CA LEU A 130 22.48 -42.14 -23.73
C LEU A 130 23.66 -41.78 -22.83
N GLY A 131 23.59 -40.59 -22.18
CA GLY A 131 24.64 -40.23 -21.25
C GLY A 131 24.46 -38.86 -20.59
N PRO A 132 25.10 -38.66 -19.43
CA PRO A 132 25.15 -37.36 -18.79
C PRO A 132 26.08 -36.39 -19.53
N GLY A 133 25.64 -35.13 -19.61
CA GLY A 133 26.44 -33.99 -20.07
C GLY A 133 26.61 -32.98 -18.96
N LEU A 134 27.78 -32.40 -18.81
CA LEU A 134 28.14 -31.31 -17.92
C LEU A 134 28.35 -30.05 -18.75
N SER A 135 27.80 -28.95 -18.32
CA SER A 135 28.14 -27.61 -18.82
C SER A 135 28.27 -26.63 -17.65
N TRP A 136 29.32 -25.82 -17.67
CA TRP A 136 29.56 -24.82 -16.65
C TRP A 136 30.29 -23.61 -17.22
N GLU A 137 29.64 -22.45 -17.21
CA GLU A 137 30.28 -21.19 -17.57
C GLU A 137 31.18 -20.71 -16.42
N LEU A 138 32.47 -20.50 -16.73
CA LEU A 138 33.38 -19.84 -15.78
C LEU A 138 33.17 -18.34 -15.84
N ASP A 139 32.58 -17.79 -14.78
CA ASP A 139 32.19 -16.36 -14.71
C ASP A 139 33.41 -15.44 -14.49
N LEU A 140 34.34 -15.42 -15.45
CA LEU A 140 35.61 -14.67 -15.37
C LEU A 140 35.37 -13.14 -15.31
N TRP A 141 34.31 -12.67 -15.94
CA TRP A 141 34.01 -11.26 -16.11
C TRP A 141 32.83 -10.79 -15.26
N GLY A 142 32.23 -11.66 -14.48
CA GLY A 142 31.12 -11.38 -13.61
C GLY A 142 29.77 -11.27 -14.31
N ARG A 143 29.59 -11.82 -15.50
CA ARG A 143 28.31 -11.82 -16.24
C ARG A 143 27.20 -12.47 -15.44
N LEU A 144 27.42 -13.68 -14.95
CA LEU A 144 26.46 -14.45 -14.16
C LEU A 144 26.24 -13.79 -12.78
N LYS A 145 27.33 -13.29 -12.18
CA LYS A 145 27.26 -12.53 -10.91
C LYS A 145 26.39 -11.28 -11.03
N GLU A 146 26.57 -10.49 -12.09
CA GLU A 146 25.76 -9.29 -12.31
C GLU A 146 24.32 -9.63 -12.70
N THR A 147 24.10 -10.77 -13.41
CA THR A 147 22.74 -11.28 -13.68
C THR A 147 22.02 -11.64 -12.38
N ALA A 148 22.68 -12.34 -11.45
CA ALA A 148 22.13 -12.68 -10.15
C ALA A 148 21.84 -11.41 -9.32
N ARG A 149 22.77 -10.43 -9.30
CA ARG A 149 22.54 -9.14 -8.63
C ARG A 149 21.35 -8.35 -9.18
N ALA A 150 21.18 -8.39 -10.51
CA ALA A 150 20.01 -7.77 -11.14
C ALA A 150 18.70 -8.46 -10.70
N ALA A 151 18.71 -9.78 -10.59
CA ALA A 151 17.57 -10.55 -10.12
C ALA A 151 17.27 -10.33 -8.62
N GLU A 152 18.31 -10.25 -7.76
CA GLU A 152 18.19 -9.88 -6.36
C GLU A 152 17.60 -8.47 -6.20
N GLY A 153 18.12 -7.47 -6.92
CA GLY A 153 17.58 -6.11 -6.88
C GLY A 153 16.09 -6.06 -7.25
N ARG A 154 15.66 -6.87 -8.21
CA ARG A 154 14.24 -7.00 -8.56
C ARG A 154 13.43 -7.70 -7.46
N LEU A 155 13.98 -8.73 -6.80
CA LEU A 155 13.33 -9.36 -5.65
C LEU A 155 13.12 -8.34 -4.52
N ASP A 156 14.15 -7.56 -4.20
CA ASP A 156 14.06 -6.50 -3.19
C ASP A 156 12.99 -5.46 -3.58
N ALA A 157 12.96 -5.04 -4.86
CA ALA A 157 11.94 -4.12 -5.35
C ALA A 157 10.51 -4.70 -5.18
N ARG A 158 10.28 -5.97 -5.54
CA ARG A 158 8.98 -6.64 -5.36
C ARG A 158 8.60 -6.86 -3.91
N THR A 159 9.59 -7.04 -3.03
CA THR A 159 9.36 -7.10 -1.57
C THR A 159 8.85 -5.77 -1.05
N ALA A 160 9.45 -4.66 -1.48
CA ALA A 160 8.98 -3.32 -1.15
C ALA A 160 7.61 -3.00 -1.77
N ASP A 161 7.33 -3.45 -3.01
CA ASP A 161 6.01 -3.35 -3.63
C ASP A 161 4.93 -4.08 -2.81
N ALA A 162 5.23 -5.25 -2.26
CA ALA A 162 4.31 -6.00 -1.39
C ALA A 162 4.05 -5.25 -0.06
N ALA A 163 5.07 -4.64 0.53
CA ALA A 163 4.92 -3.79 1.71
C ALA A 163 4.04 -2.57 1.41
N GLN A 164 4.23 -1.92 0.26
CA GLN A 164 3.39 -0.80 -0.21
C GLN A 164 1.93 -1.23 -0.42
N ALA A 165 1.71 -2.40 -1.00
CA ALA A 165 0.35 -2.95 -1.19
C ALA A 165 -0.35 -3.20 0.15
N ARG A 166 0.37 -3.75 1.15
CA ARG A 166 -0.12 -3.94 2.51
C ARG A 166 -0.50 -2.61 3.16
N LEU A 167 0.39 -1.62 3.12
CA LEU A 167 0.16 -0.28 3.67
C LEU A 167 -1.04 0.40 3.01
N SER A 168 -1.15 0.29 1.69
CA SER A 168 -2.28 0.84 0.95
C SER A 168 -3.60 0.17 1.34
N LEU A 169 -3.64 -1.15 1.46
CA LEU A 169 -4.83 -1.92 1.83
C LEU A 169 -5.31 -1.56 3.23
N THR A 170 -4.40 -1.55 4.22
CA THR A 170 -4.75 -1.21 5.60
C THR A 170 -5.30 0.22 5.71
N GLY A 171 -4.70 1.16 4.98
CA GLY A 171 -5.18 2.54 4.92
C GLY A 171 -6.53 2.69 4.22
N GLN A 172 -6.79 1.96 3.15
CA GLN A 172 -8.09 1.97 2.45
C GLN A 172 -9.22 1.46 3.35
N ILE A 173 -8.97 0.39 4.13
CA ILE A 173 -9.96 -0.16 5.06
C ILE A 173 -10.25 0.83 6.19
N ALA A 174 -9.21 1.38 6.82
CA ALA A 174 -9.39 2.38 7.86
C ALA A 174 -10.19 3.59 7.35
N ASP A 175 -9.83 4.12 6.18
CA ASP A 175 -10.54 5.23 5.52
C ASP A 175 -12.02 4.88 5.23
N ALA A 176 -12.30 3.70 4.69
CA ALA A 176 -13.66 3.28 4.39
C ALA A 176 -14.50 3.08 5.66
N VAL A 177 -13.93 2.54 6.76
CA VAL A 177 -14.63 2.44 8.05
C VAL A 177 -14.96 3.83 8.61
N LEU A 178 -14.02 4.78 8.58
CA LEU A 178 -14.25 6.16 9.02
C LEU A 178 -15.35 6.84 8.20
N ARG A 179 -15.37 6.64 6.88
CA ARG A 179 -16.44 7.13 5.99
C ARG A 179 -17.78 6.48 6.30
N LEU A 180 -17.81 5.19 6.59
CA LEU A 180 -19.05 4.49 6.93
C LEU A 180 -19.62 4.96 8.26
N ARG A 181 -18.78 5.17 9.27
CA ARG A 181 -19.18 5.77 10.55
C ARG A 181 -19.78 7.16 10.36
N ALA A 182 -19.10 8.05 9.65
CA ALA A 182 -19.61 9.37 9.32
C ALA A 182 -20.95 9.31 8.55
N CYS A 183 -21.08 8.33 7.63
CA CYS A 183 -22.31 8.11 6.88
C CYS A 183 -23.48 7.72 7.79
N HIS A 184 -23.28 6.86 8.77
CA HIS A 184 -24.30 6.48 9.76
C HIS A 184 -24.75 7.67 10.62
N PHE A 185 -23.81 8.54 11.02
CA PHE A 185 -24.17 9.76 11.72
C PHE A 185 -25.04 10.69 10.89
N SER A 186 -24.64 10.91 9.66
CA SER A 186 -25.41 11.69 8.71
C SER A 186 -26.85 11.13 8.53
N LEU A 187 -27.01 9.79 8.49
CA LEU A 187 -28.32 9.16 8.48
C LEU A 187 -29.12 9.47 9.75
N THR A 188 -28.50 9.40 10.93
CA THR A 188 -29.16 9.72 12.20
C THR A 188 -29.64 11.18 12.24
N VAL A 189 -28.86 12.13 11.74
CA VAL A 189 -29.26 13.54 11.61
C VAL A 189 -30.49 13.66 10.71
N ARG A 190 -30.50 12.99 9.56
CA ARG A 190 -31.63 13.01 8.61
C ARG A 190 -32.88 12.35 9.15
N GLU A 191 -32.77 11.27 9.88
CA GLU A 191 -33.92 10.59 10.52
C GLU A 191 -34.58 11.49 11.56
N ARG A 192 -33.79 12.22 12.33
CA ARG A 192 -34.31 13.21 13.27
C ARG A 192 -34.99 14.39 12.58
N ASP A 193 -34.40 14.90 11.49
CA ASP A 193 -35.00 15.94 10.67
C ASP A 193 -36.35 15.50 10.08
N ILE A 194 -36.44 14.27 9.56
CA ILE A 194 -37.68 13.70 9.03
C ILE A 194 -38.76 13.62 10.14
N ALA A 195 -38.40 13.12 11.34
CA ALA A 195 -39.34 13.02 12.46
C ALA A 195 -39.87 14.38 12.87
N ALA A 196 -39.01 15.40 12.89
CA ALA A 196 -39.43 16.79 13.19
C ALA A 196 -40.39 17.34 12.14
N ARG A 197 -40.11 17.08 10.83
CA ARG A 197 -40.97 17.52 9.71
C ARG A 197 -42.33 16.78 9.68
N GLU A 198 -42.36 15.50 10.08
CA GLU A 198 -43.60 14.73 10.19
C GLU A 198 -44.53 15.34 11.26
N LEU A 199 -43.99 15.69 12.44
CA LEU A 199 -44.73 16.36 13.49
C LEU A 199 -45.24 17.73 13.03
N GLU A 200 -44.40 18.48 12.35
CA GLU A 200 -44.74 19.78 11.82
C GLU A 200 -45.89 19.74 10.79
N LEU A 201 -45.81 18.82 9.84
CA LEU A 201 -46.89 18.59 8.88
C LEU A 201 -48.22 18.23 9.58
N ALA A 202 -48.16 17.42 10.65
CA ALA A 202 -49.34 17.10 11.46
C ALA A 202 -49.95 18.35 12.10
N VAL A 203 -49.10 19.21 12.71
CA VAL A 203 -49.55 20.50 13.31
C VAL A 203 -50.13 21.43 12.25
N MET A 204 -49.55 21.52 11.05
CA MET A 204 -50.06 22.36 9.97
C MET A 204 -51.43 21.87 9.46
N ARG A 205 -51.63 20.57 9.36
CA ARG A 205 -52.92 19.98 8.96
C ARG A 205 -54.01 20.26 10.00
N GLU A 206 -53.66 20.17 11.29
CA GLU A 206 -54.60 20.52 12.39
C GLU A 206 -54.97 21.99 12.36
N ARG A 207 -53.99 22.91 12.22
CA ARG A 207 -54.23 24.35 12.08
C ARG A 207 -55.12 24.69 10.86
N LEU A 208 -54.91 23.97 9.73
CA LEU A 208 -55.74 24.15 8.56
C LEU A 208 -57.21 23.72 8.82
N SER A 209 -57.42 22.61 9.56
CA SER A 209 -58.79 22.12 9.88
C SER A 209 -59.57 23.12 10.76
N HIS A 210 -58.85 23.94 11.54
CA HIS A 210 -59.40 25.04 12.33
C HIS A 210 -59.45 26.38 11.58
N GLY A 211 -59.03 26.44 10.30
CA GLY A 211 -59.03 27.66 9.51
C GLY A 211 -57.94 28.67 9.87
N ASN A 212 -56.92 28.25 10.65
CA ASN A 212 -55.89 29.15 11.20
C ASN A 212 -54.68 29.36 10.25
N VAL A 213 -54.59 28.60 9.16
CA VAL A 213 -53.55 28.74 8.15
C VAL A 213 -54.12 28.54 6.74
N ALA A 214 -53.42 29.07 5.74
CA ALA A 214 -53.78 28.86 4.34
C ALA A 214 -53.42 27.43 3.86
N PRO A 215 -54.14 26.85 2.87
CA PRO A 215 -53.86 25.51 2.35
C PRO A 215 -52.47 25.32 1.77
N VAL A 216 -51.78 26.41 1.42
CA VAL A 216 -50.38 26.37 0.92
C VAL A 216 -49.38 25.97 2.00
N GLU A 217 -49.66 26.24 3.28
CA GLU A 217 -48.73 25.93 4.37
C GLU A 217 -48.52 24.42 4.59
N PRO A 218 -49.56 23.58 4.75
CA PRO A 218 -49.37 22.15 4.84
C PRO A 218 -48.84 21.54 3.52
N ALA A 219 -49.09 22.13 2.34
CA ALA A 219 -48.50 21.69 1.08
C ALA A 219 -46.98 21.92 1.05
N ASN A 220 -46.51 23.11 1.52
CA ASN A 220 -45.08 23.36 1.67
C ASN A 220 -44.42 22.42 2.67
N ALA A 221 -45.04 22.18 3.82
CA ALA A 221 -44.54 21.23 4.81
C ALA A 221 -44.43 19.80 4.25
N ALA A 222 -45.44 19.36 3.48
CA ALA A 222 -45.42 18.07 2.81
C ALA A 222 -44.29 17.96 1.75
N SER A 223 -44.07 19.03 0.99
CA SER A 223 -42.97 19.10 0.01
C SER A 223 -41.61 19.01 0.70
N ASN A 224 -41.40 19.75 1.77
CA ASN A 224 -40.15 19.73 2.55
C ASN A 224 -39.91 18.36 3.20
N LEU A 225 -40.93 17.68 3.70
CA LEU A 225 -40.84 16.31 4.19
C LEU A 225 -40.47 15.32 3.10
N ALA A 226 -41.06 15.42 1.91
CA ALA A 226 -40.75 14.57 0.78
C ALA A 226 -39.29 14.76 0.33
N ALA A 227 -38.79 15.98 0.27
CA ALA A 227 -37.40 16.29 -0.04
C ALA A 227 -36.43 15.68 1.01
N ALA A 228 -36.72 15.80 2.29
CA ALA A 228 -35.91 15.20 3.36
C ALA A 228 -35.85 13.66 3.28
N ARG A 229 -36.98 13.02 2.95
CA ARG A 229 -37.04 11.57 2.72
C ARG A 229 -36.23 11.13 1.52
N THR A 230 -36.26 11.88 0.43
CA THR A 230 -35.43 11.65 -0.77
C THR A 230 -33.94 11.75 -0.43
N ASP A 231 -33.54 12.78 0.32
CA ASP A 231 -32.15 12.97 0.75
C ASP A 231 -31.66 11.82 1.66
N ARG A 232 -32.50 11.32 2.58
CA ARG A 232 -32.20 10.12 3.37
C ARG A 232 -31.95 8.89 2.48
N ILE A 233 -32.78 8.66 1.45
CA ILE A 233 -32.62 7.53 0.53
C ILE A 233 -31.27 7.63 -0.21
N SER A 234 -30.91 8.80 -0.71
CA SER A 234 -29.62 9.03 -1.36
C SER A 234 -28.44 8.77 -0.41
N ARG A 235 -28.57 9.15 0.84
CA ARG A 235 -27.55 8.89 1.88
C ARG A 235 -27.44 7.40 2.21
N GLN A 236 -28.56 6.68 2.29
CA GLN A 236 -28.58 5.23 2.49
C GLN A 236 -27.85 4.49 1.35
N GLU A 237 -28.07 4.93 0.10
CA GLU A 237 -27.31 4.39 -1.05
C GLU A 237 -25.81 4.65 -0.91
N ALA A 238 -25.40 5.87 -0.54
CA ALA A 238 -23.99 6.19 -0.31
C ALA A 238 -23.36 5.30 0.76
N CYS A 239 -24.04 5.07 1.90
CA CYS A 239 -23.57 4.16 2.95
C CYS A 239 -23.46 2.72 2.42
N ALA A 240 -24.44 2.25 1.64
CA ALA A 240 -24.41 0.91 1.06
C ALA A 240 -23.22 0.70 0.11
N ARG A 241 -22.86 1.71 -0.67
CA ARG A 241 -21.65 1.68 -1.53
C ARG A 241 -20.36 1.53 -0.72
N ILE A 242 -20.25 2.21 0.43
CA ILE A 242 -19.08 2.06 1.32
C ILE A 242 -19.03 0.65 1.93
N VAL A 243 -20.19 0.08 2.30
CA VAL A 243 -20.27 -1.33 2.73
C VAL A 243 -19.76 -2.27 1.64
N ASN A 244 -20.21 -2.07 0.39
CA ASN A 244 -19.75 -2.89 -0.74
C ASN A 244 -18.25 -2.75 -1.00
N GLU A 245 -17.69 -1.57 -0.81
CA GLU A 245 -16.24 -1.33 -0.87
C GLU A 245 -15.50 -2.13 0.22
N LEU A 246 -15.97 -2.09 1.47
CA LEU A 246 -15.40 -2.88 2.57
C LEU A 246 -15.53 -4.39 2.36
N VAL A 247 -16.64 -4.86 1.77
CA VAL A 247 -16.81 -6.27 1.35
C VAL A 247 -15.75 -6.65 0.32
N ALA A 248 -15.52 -5.80 -0.68
CA ALA A 248 -14.52 -6.05 -1.72
C ALA A 248 -13.07 -6.03 -1.18
N LEU A 249 -12.78 -5.17 -0.18
CA LEU A 249 -11.45 -5.08 0.43
C LEU A 249 -11.20 -6.20 1.45
N GLY A 250 -12.19 -6.53 2.27
CA GLY A 250 -12.03 -7.41 3.43
C GLY A 250 -12.51 -8.86 3.24
N GLY A 251 -13.18 -9.18 2.12
CA GLY A 251 -13.71 -10.52 1.85
C GLY A 251 -14.83 -10.98 2.81
N ARG A 252 -15.37 -10.07 3.65
CA ARG A 252 -16.41 -10.39 4.63
C ARG A 252 -17.79 -10.06 4.10
N ASP A 253 -18.81 -10.80 4.52
CA ASP A 253 -20.20 -10.53 4.15
C ASP A 253 -20.66 -9.13 4.57
N ALA A 254 -21.53 -8.51 3.78
CA ALA A 254 -22.08 -7.18 4.06
C ALA A 254 -22.83 -7.09 5.40
N SER A 255 -23.44 -8.19 5.86
CA SER A 255 -24.08 -8.27 7.19
C SER A 255 -23.07 -8.14 8.32
N VAL A 256 -21.92 -8.81 8.20
CA VAL A 256 -20.82 -8.76 9.17
C VAL A 256 -20.23 -7.35 9.21
N VAL A 257 -19.93 -6.77 8.05
CA VAL A 257 -19.42 -5.39 7.94
C VAL A 257 -20.37 -4.40 8.62
N ARG A 258 -21.68 -4.49 8.35
CA ARG A 258 -22.66 -3.61 8.99
C ARG A 258 -22.67 -3.79 10.50
N THR A 259 -22.66 -5.02 11.02
CA THR A 259 -22.69 -5.29 12.46
C THR A 259 -21.44 -4.76 13.17
N LEU A 260 -20.26 -4.88 12.55
CA LEU A 260 -19.01 -4.39 13.13
C LEU A 260 -18.94 -2.86 13.19
N VAL A 261 -19.40 -2.18 12.15
CA VAL A 261 -19.25 -0.73 12.03
C VAL A 261 -20.45 0.03 12.64
N THR A 262 -21.63 -0.58 12.70
CA THR A 262 -22.79 0.06 13.34
C THR A 262 -22.56 0.09 14.86
N PRO A 263 -22.75 1.25 15.53
CA PRO A 263 -22.63 1.32 16.97
C PRO A 263 -23.56 0.32 17.65
N SER A 264 -23.03 -0.48 18.58
CA SER A 264 -23.90 -1.35 19.40
C SER A 264 -24.93 -0.50 20.15
N PRO A 265 -26.19 -0.93 20.24
CA PRO A 265 -27.24 -0.23 20.98
C PRO A 265 -26.95 -0.02 22.47
N GLY A 266 -25.83 -0.57 22.99
CA GLY A 266 -25.43 -0.49 24.41
C GLY A 266 -24.58 0.71 24.80
N GLY A 267 -23.99 1.44 23.85
CA GLY A 267 -23.35 2.73 24.09
C GLY A 267 -24.37 3.84 23.86
N THR A 268 -25.06 4.29 24.92
CA THR A 268 -26.03 5.40 24.90
C THR A 268 -26.84 5.49 23.61
N ALA A 269 -27.63 4.44 23.33
CA ALA A 269 -28.75 4.57 22.41
C ALA A 269 -29.56 5.75 22.93
N LEU A 270 -29.57 6.85 22.17
CA LEU A 270 -30.44 7.97 22.47
C LEU A 270 -31.85 7.40 22.64
N PRO A 271 -32.54 7.67 23.75
CA PRO A 271 -33.86 7.14 23.99
C PRO A 271 -34.69 7.41 22.72
N PRO A 272 -35.49 6.45 22.25
CA PRO A 272 -36.41 6.71 21.17
C PRO A 272 -37.18 7.96 21.61
N ALA A 273 -37.26 8.96 20.72
CA ALA A 273 -37.98 10.19 21.02
C ALA A 273 -39.36 9.78 21.49
N SER A 274 -39.56 9.76 22.80
CA SER A 274 -40.87 9.57 23.38
C SER A 274 -41.69 10.77 22.92
N LEU A 275 -42.53 10.54 21.93
CA LEU A 275 -43.50 11.51 21.44
C LEU A 275 -44.49 11.77 22.54
N ASP A 276 -44.06 12.49 23.58
CA ASP A 276 -45.00 13.12 24.48
C ASP A 276 -45.71 14.21 23.68
N ARG A 277 -46.96 13.93 23.31
CA ARG A 277 -47.84 14.85 22.58
C ARG A 277 -47.99 16.22 23.26
N ARG A 278 -47.53 16.35 24.52
CA ARG A 278 -47.53 17.60 25.28
C ARG A 278 -46.23 18.40 25.17
N SER A 279 -45.15 17.78 24.71
CA SER A 279 -43.87 18.42 24.38
C SER A 279 -43.42 18.01 22.98
N PRO A 280 -43.95 18.68 21.93
CA PRO A 280 -43.78 18.25 20.55
C PRO A 280 -42.35 18.32 20.00
N LEU A 281 -41.40 18.77 20.80
CA LEU A 281 -39.99 18.82 20.40
C LEU A 281 -39.17 18.25 21.56
N ALA A 282 -38.88 16.95 21.45
CA ALA A 282 -37.87 16.34 22.30
C ALA A 282 -36.56 17.15 22.19
N PRO A 283 -35.84 17.37 23.32
CA PRO A 283 -34.56 18.06 23.26
C PRO A 283 -33.68 17.34 22.22
N ILE A 284 -33.19 18.12 21.26
CA ILE A 284 -32.27 17.63 20.24
C ILE A 284 -31.03 17.19 21.02
N ALA A 285 -30.90 15.87 21.24
CA ALA A 285 -29.74 15.31 21.89
C ALA A 285 -28.52 15.60 21.03
N HIS A 286 -27.43 16.01 21.65
CA HIS A 286 -26.16 16.21 20.98
C HIS A 286 -25.77 14.93 20.26
N VAL A 287 -25.44 15.04 18.99
CA VAL A 287 -24.61 14.04 18.30
C VAL A 287 -23.18 14.47 18.57
N ASP A 288 -22.59 13.96 19.63
CA ASP A 288 -21.15 14.10 19.83
C ASP A 288 -20.49 13.21 18.78
N ALA A 289 -20.11 13.80 17.67
CA ALA A 289 -19.42 13.12 16.57
C ALA A 289 -18.11 12.44 17.07
N ASP A 290 -17.55 12.96 18.15
CA ASP A 290 -16.33 12.43 18.78
C ASP A 290 -16.51 11.05 19.41
N MET A 291 -17.74 10.64 19.75
CA MET A 291 -17.98 9.34 20.41
C MET A 291 -17.98 8.15 19.46
N ILE A 292 -17.95 8.34 18.14
CA ILE A 292 -18.07 7.26 17.15
C ILE A 292 -17.02 7.33 16.04
N ILE A 293 -16.49 8.50 15.73
CA ILE A 293 -15.33 8.66 14.86
C ILE A 293 -14.11 8.74 15.77
N PRO A 294 -13.15 7.80 15.64
CA PRO A 294 -11.95 7.80 16.48
C PRO A 294 -11.24 9.14 16.47
N ASP A 295 -10.81 9.60 17.64
CA ASP A 295 -9.90 10.73 17.76
C ASP A 295 -8.46 10.20 17.65
N PRO A 296 -7.75 10.45 16.53
CA PRO A 296 -6.44 9.87 16.32
C PRO A 296 -5.41 10.47 17.28
N PRO A 297 -4.42 9.67 17.73
CA PRO A 297 -3.34 10.16 18.57
C PRO A 297 -2.46 11.18 17.82
N PRO A 298 -1.73 12.05 18.53
CA PRO A 298 -0.77 12.94 17.92
C PRO A 298 0.37 12.13 17.25
N ILE A 299 0.87 12.62 16.11
CA ILE A 299 1.99 12.02 15.37
C ILE A 299 3.18 12.96 15.42
N ALA A 300 4.37 12.40 15.60
CA ALA A 300 5.64 13.03 15.30
C ALA A 300 6.26 12.37 14.06
N LEU A 301 6.80 13.18 13.15
CA LEU A 301 7.51 12.71 11.97
C LEU A 301 9.01 12.90 12.15
N ALA A 302 9.78 11.92 11.64
CA ALA A 302 11.21 12.08 11.47
C ALA A 302 11.54 13.13 10.39
N LEU A 303 12.81 13.55 10.31
CA LEU A 303 13.27 14.47 9.26
C LEU A 303 12.99 13.91 7.86
N PRO A 304 12.75 14.78 6.85
CA PRO A 304 12.32 14.37 5.52
C PRO A 304 13.18 13.28 4.88
N ALA A 305 14.51 13.40 4.99
CA ALA A 305 15.42 12.43 4.40
C ALA A 305 15.21 11.02 4.95
N ALA A 306 15.07 10.85 6.28
CA ALA A 306 14.88 9.55 6.92
C ALA A 306 13.53 8.93 6.55
N THR A 307 12.46 9.72 6.62
CA THR A 307 11.10 9.25 6.28
C THR A 307 10.98 8.82 4.81
N LEU A 308 11.53 9.63 3.88
CA LEU A 308 11.38 9.38 2.45
C LEU A 308 12.24 8.21 1.96
N LEU A 309 13.46 8.05 2.47
CA LEU A 309 14.36 6.99 2.01
C LEU A 309 13.92 5.58 2.42
N ASP A 310 13.14 5.48 3.48
CA ASP A 310 12.58 4.22 3.97
C ASP A 310 11.15 3.95 3.48
N HIS A 311 10.55 4.89 2.74
CA HIS A 311 9.21 4.71 2.19
C HIS A 311 9.18 3.55 1.19
N PRO A 312 8.26 2.57 1.29
CA PRO A 312 8.28 1.36 0.46
C PRO A 312 8.33 1.62 -1.04
N ALA A 313 7.61 2.63 -1.55
CA ALA A 313 7.64 3.00 -2.97
C ALA A 313 9.00 3.56 -3.41
N VAL A 314 9.70 4.30 -2.54
CA VAL A 314 11.03 4.83 -2.81
C VAL A 314 12.06 3.70 -2.78
N VAL A 315 11.95 2.79 -1.81
CA VAL A 315 12.80 1.59 -1.73
C VAL A 315 12.61 0.73 -2.98
N ALA A 316 11.38 0.49 -3.44
CA ALA A 316 11.12 -0.28 -4.65
C ALA A 316 11.81 0.35 -5.88
N ALA A 317 11.68 1.66 -6.06
CA ALA A 317 12.31 2.38 -7.17
C ALA A 317 13.85 2.37 -7.09
N GLU A 318 14.41 2.48 -5.89
CA GLU A 318 15.86 2.42 -5.65
C GLU A 318 16.42 1.03 -5.98
N ARG A 319 15.75 -0.04 -5.55
CA ARG A 319 16.14 -1.42 -5.84
C ARG A 319 16.02 -1.77 -7.33
N GLU A 320 15.02 -1.23 -8.03
CA GLU A 320 14.94 -1.34 -9.49
C GLU A 320 16.11 -0.61 -10.17
N ALA A 321 16.51 0.58 -9.70
CA ALA A 321 17.68 1.28 -10.23
C ALA A 321 18.98 0.47 -10.00
N ALA A 322 19.14 -0.18 -8.83
CA ALA A 322 20.25 -1.08 -8.56
C ALA A 322 20.27 -2.28 -9.50
N ALA A 323 19.11 -2.88 -9.78
CA ALA A 323 18.98 -3.95 -10.74
C ALA A 323 19.41 -3.52 -12.16
N ARG A 324 18.99 -2.33 -12.61
CA ARG A 324 19.38 -1.75 -13.91
C ARG A 324 20.86 -1.40 -13.99
N TRP A 325 21.46 -1.01 -12.87
CA TRP A 325 22.91 -0.84 -12.80
C TRP A 325 23.66 -2.14 -13.04
N ALA A 326 23.24 -3.23 -12.42
CA ALA A 326 23.83 -4.54 -12.62
C ALA A 326 23.70 -5.03 -14.08
N GLU A 327 22.57 -4.73 -14.76
CA GLU A 327 22.38 -5.03 -16.19
C GLU A 327 23.42 -4.36 -17.11
N ILE A 328 23.97 -3.19 -16.72
CA ILE A 328 25.09 -2.58 -17.46
C ILE A 328 26.31 -3.47 -17.37
N GLY A 329 26.57 -4.07 -16.19
CA GLY A 329 27.64 -5.04 -15.98
C GLY A 329 27.49 -6.26 -16.88
N VAL A 330 26.28 -6.82 -16.96
CA VAL A 330 25.96 -7.93 -17.87
C VAL A 330 26.26 -7.54 -19.31
N ALA A 331 25.74 -6.40 -19.80
CA ALA A 331 25.95 -5.97 -21.18
C ALA A 331 27.42 -5.67 -21.52
N ARG A 332 28.23 -5.29 -20.54
CA ARG A 332 29.70 -5.15 -20.71
C ARG A 332 30.38 -6.49 -20.78
N ALA A 333 30.03 -7.43 -19.91
CA ALA A 333 30.60 -8.76 -19.86
C ALA A 333 30.28 -9.58 -21.11
N ASP A 334 29.10 -9.41 -21.71
CA ASP A 334 28.69 -10.09 -22.96
C ASP A 334 29.58 -9.75 -24.17
N ARG A 335 30.42 -8.73 -24.12
CA ARG A 335 31.41 -8.38 -25.14
C ARG A 335 32.75 -9.07 -24.93
N LEU A 336 32.96 -9.72 -23.82
CA LEU A 336 34.21 -10.35 -23.43
C LEU A 336 34.17 -11.85 -23.77
N PRO A 337 35.33 -12.50 -23.92
CA PRO A 337 35.36 -13.92 -24.21
C PRO A 337 34.71 -14.75 -23.12
N ARG A 338 33.78 -15.63 -23.47
CA ARG A 338 33.15 -16.62 -22.59
C ARG A 338 33.94 -17.89 -22.56
N VAL A 339 34.11 -18.49 -21.41
CA VAL A 339 34.76 -19.79 -21.21
C VAL A 339 33.78 -20.75 -20.57
N ASP A 340 33.40 -21.79 -21.29
CA ASP A 340 32.52 -22.84 -20.83
C ASP A 340 33.30 -24.15 -20.64
N LEU A 341 33.18 -24.78 -19.49
CA LEU A 341 33.63 -26.14 -19.26
C LEU A 341 32.54 -27.11 -19.71
N VAL A 342 32.89 -28.03 -20.58
CA VAL A 342 31.97 -29.03 -21.09
C VAL A 342 32.48 -30.43 -20.82
N GLY A 343 31.60 -31.33 -20.46
CA GLY A 343 31.92 -32.75 -20.26
C GLY A 343 30.78 -33.61 -20.79
N LEU A 344 31.12 -34.73 -21.41
CA LEU A 344 30.13 -35.67 -21.92
C LEU A 344 30.62 -37.08 -21.68
N LEU A 345 29.76 -37.92 -21.11
CA LEU A 345 29.95 -39.36 -21.05
C LEU A 345 28.77 -40.01 -21.75
N THR A 346 29.01 -40.82 -22.78
CA THR A 346 27.93 -41.36 -23.61
C THR A 346 28.14 -42.85 -23.83
N GLY A 347 27.14 -43.66 -23.50
CA GLY A 347 26.99 -45.03 -23.97
C GLY A 347 26.42 -45.05 -25.38
N ASN A 348 27.07 -45.72 -26.28
CA ASN A 348 26.72 -45.79 -27.69
C ASN A 348 26.33 -47.22 -28.06
N TRP A 349 25.23 -47.39 -28.80
CA TRP A 349 24.80 -48.64 -29.44
C TRP A 349 24.59 -48.36 -30.92
N ILE A 350 25.37 -49.07 -31.75
CA ILE A 350 25.31 -48.89 -33.19
C ILE A 350 25.00 -50.23 -33.84
N ARG A 351 23.95 -50.29 -34.66
CA ARG A 351 23.63 -51.46 -35.52
C ARG A 351 23.75 -51.06 -36.97
N MET A 352 24.68 -51.73 -37.64
CA MET A 352 24.99 -51.52 -39.06
C MET A 352 25.32 -52.87 -39.73
N LEU A 353 24.78 -53.15 -40.94
CA LEU A 353 25.03 -54.37 -41.72
C LEU A 353 24.79 -55.68 -40.93
N GLY A 354 23.83 -55.70 -40.00
CA GLY A 354 23.51 -56.89 -39.19
C GLY A 354 24.35 -57.04 -37.92
N SER A 355 25.41 -56.29 -37.74
CA SER A 355 26.24 -56.27 -36.53
C SER A 355 25.79 -55.18 -35.54
N THR A 356 25.91 -55.47 -34.26
CA THR A 356 25.66 -54.49 -33.17
C THR A 356 26.94 -54.30 -32.38
N SER A 357 27.33 -53.04 -32.17
CA SER A 357 28.48 -52.67 -31.34
C SER A 357 27.97 -51.78 -30.21
N SER A 358 28.47 -51.96 -29.00
CA SER A 358 28.27 -51.05 -27.86
C SER A 358 29.63 -50.64 -27.30
N PHE A 359 29.79 -49.36 -27.00
CA PHE A 359 30.99 -48.79 -26.41
C PHE A 359 30.70 -47.47 -25.73
N ASP A 360 31.51 -47.12 -24.77
CA ASP A 360 31.41 -45.83 -24.07
C ASP A 360 32.41 -44.84 -24.66
N THR A 361 31.99 -43.59 -24.70
CA THR A 361 32.86 -42.47 -25.07
C THR A 361 32.75 -41.38 -24.01
N TRP A 362 33.84 -40.71 -23.76
CA TRP A 362 33.85 -39.52 -22.93
C TRP A 362 34.67 -38.41 -23.59
N SER A 363 34.26 -37.19 -23.29
CA SER A 363 35.02 -35.98 -23.63
C SER A 363 34.94 -34.98 -22.52
N ALA A 364 36.01 -34.26 -22.29
CA ALA A 364 36.05 -33.11 -21.39
C ALA A 364 36.88 -32.00 -22.03
N GLY A 365 36.44 -30.79 -21.97
CA GLY A 365 37.11 -29.68 -22.62
C GLY A 365 36.66 -28.32 -22.08
N ALA A 366 37.37 -27.29 -22.52
CA ALA A 366 36.98 -25.92 -22.34
C ALA A 366 36.70 -25.32 -23.74
N GLU A 367 35.55 -24.65 -23.85
CA GLU A 367 35.14 -23.92 -25.05
C GLU A 367 35.31 -22.42 -24.81
N LEU A 368 36.02 -21.74 -25.74
CA LEU A 368 36.17 -20.28 -25.72
C LEU A 368 35.36 -19.69 -26.87
N SER A 369 34.40 -18.81 -26.51
CA SER A 369 33.59 -18.07 -27.48
C SER A 369 33.75 -16.58 -27.26
N ALA A 370 34.03 -15.82 -28.31
CA ALA A 370 34.15 -14.36 -28.26
C ALA A 370 33.64 -13.71 -29.54
N PRO A 371 32.85 -12.61 -29.45
CA PRO A 371 32.46 -11.82 -30.61
C PRO A 371 33.66 -11.01 -31.12
N LEU A 372 34.21 -11.34 -32.30
CA LEU A 372 35.28 -10.57 -32.92
C LEU A 372 34.75 -9.34 -33.68
N PHE A 373 33.60 -9.49 -34.32
CA PHE A 373 32.92 -8.42 -35.04
C PHE A 373 31.41 -8.64 -34.95
N ASP A 374 30.71 -7.67 -34.37
CA ASP A 374 29.27 -7.73 -34.09
C ASP A 374 28.47 -6.61 -34.80
N GLY A 375 29.07 -5.87 -35.72
CA GLY A 375 28.45 -4.75 -36.42
C GLY A 375 28.05 -3.59 -35.51
N GLY A 376 28.55 -3.55 -34.27
CA GLY A 376 28.22 -2.53 -33.25
C GLY A 376 27.09 -2.91 -32.30
N ALA A 377 26.57 -4.15 -32.37
CA ALA A 377 25.46 -4.62 -31.51
C ALA A 377 25.79 -4.54 -30.02
N GLY A 378 26.97 -5.00 -29.59
CA GLY A 378 27.40 -4.95 -28.18
C GLY A 378 27.51 -3.52 -27.65
N ALA A 379 28.03 -2.58 -28.47
CA ALA A 379 28.07 -1.18 -28.08
C ALA A 379 26.65 -0.58 -27.95
N ALA A 380 25.73 -0.97 -28.82
CA ALA A 380 24.34 -0.56 -28.75
C ALA A 380 23.63 -1.13 -27.50
N ASN A 381 23.88 -2.39 -27.17
CA ASN A 381 23.34 -3.05 -25.97
C ASN A 381 23.79 -2.33 -24.67
N ILE A 382 25.07 -1.95 -24.56
CA ILE A 382 25.57 -1.18 -23.43
C ILE A 382 24.86 0.18 -23.35
N ARG A 383 24.75 0.92 -24.47
CA ARG A 383 24.01 2.21 -24.47
C ARG A 383 22.55 2.03 -24.10
N GLY A 384 21.91 0.95 -24.54
CA GLY A 384 20.55 0.59 -24.15
C GLY A 384 20.42 0.32 -22.64
N ALA A 385 21.34 -0.47 -22.06
CA ALA A 385 21.37 -0.73 -20.62
C ALA A 385 21.60 0.57 -19.81
N GLN A 386 22.53 1.42 -20.25
CA GLN A 386 22.78 2.74 -19.63
C GLN A 386 21.56 3.65 -19.71
N ALA A 387 20.79 3.60 -20.80
CA ALA A 387 19.57 4.37 -20.95
C ALA A 387 18.48 3.88 -19.97
N ARG A 388 18.29 2.56 -19.84
CA ARG A 388 17.37 1.96 -18.85
C ARG A 388 17.76 2.31 -17.41
N TYR A 389 19.04 2.33 -17.08
CA TYR A 389 19.50 2.79 -15.77
C TYR A 389 19.16 4.27 -15.52
N ARG A 390 19.40 5.15 -16.50
CA ARG A 390 19.02 6.57 -16.36
C ARG A 390 17.52 6.75 -16.19
N GLU A 391 16.71 5.99 -16.93
CA GLU A 391 15.25 5.97 -16.76
C GLU A 391 14.87 5.57 -15.33
N ALA A 392 15.47 4.50 -14.77
CA ALA A 392 15.22 4.07 -13.41
C ALA A 392 15.65 5.10 -12.34
N VAL A 393 16.75 5.84 -12.58
CA VAL A 393 17.16 6.95 -11.70
C VAL A 393 16.15 8.10 -11.72
N GLU A 394 15.61 8.45 -12.90
CA GLU A 394 14.55 9.47 -12.97
C GLU A 394 13.25 8.97 -12.30
N ALA A 395 12.90 7.69 -12.45
CA ALA A 395 11.77 7.10 -11.72
C ALA A 395 11.97 7.14 -10.19
N LEU A 396 13.18 6.89 -9.71
CA LEU A 396 13.52 7.05 -8.28
C LEU A 396 13.35 8.50 -7.81
N ARG A 397 13.81 9.49 -8.60
CA ARG A 397 13.61 10.92 -8.29
C ARG A 397 12.14 11.31 -8.24
N ASP A 398 11.35 10.77 -9.17
CA ASP A 398 9.90 10.99 -9.19
C ASP A 398 9.22 10.37 -7.96
N ALA A 399 9.59 9.14 -7.58
CA ALA A 399 9.08 8.48 -6.37
C ALA A 399 9.36 9.30 -5.09
N VAL A 400 10.59 9.85 -4.96
CA VAL A 400 10.94 10.72 -3.81
C VAL A 400 10.11 11.99 -3.79
N ARG A 401 9.94 12.66 -4.94
CA ARG A 401 9.13 13.89 -5.03
C ARG A 401 7.66 13.63 -4.74
N THR A 402 7.14 12.52 -5.24
CA THR A 402 5.76 12.10 -4.99
C THR A 402 5.55 11.80 -3.50
N ALA A 403 6.43 11.03 -2.88
CA ALA A 403 6.35 10.74 -1.45
C ALA A 403 6.46 12.03 -0.60
N ALA A 404 7.36 12.96 -0.96
CA ALA A 404 7.49 14.25 -0.26
C ALA A 404 6.19 15.07 -0.37
N ARG A 405 5.63 15.19 -1.58
CA ARG A 405 4.34 15.86 -1.79
C ARG A 405 3.24 15.22 -0.96
N ASP A 406 3.13 13.90 -0.95
CA ASP A 406 2.07 13.19 -0.26
C ASP A 406 2.14 13.39 1.27
N VAL A 407 3.35 13.50 1.84
CA VAL A 407 3.54 13.87 3.25
C VAL A 407 3.12 15.31 3.51
N GLU A 408 3.57 16.27 2.68
CA GLU A 408 3.20 17.68 2.84
C GLU A 408 1.70 17.90 2.69
N ASP A 409 1.06 17.26 1.71
CA ASP A 409 -0.39 17.31 1.53
C ASP A 409 -1.13 16.74 2.75
N ALA A 410 -0.64 15.65 3.34
CA ALA A 410 -1.22 15.04 4.53
C ALA A 410 -1.04 15.92 5.77
N LEU A 411 0.12 16.57 5.95
CA LEU A 411 0.38 17.53 7.03
C LEU A 411 -0.54 18.75 6.94
N ALA A 412 -0.66 19.34 5.75
CA ALA A 412 -1.57 20.46 5.51
C ALA A 412 -3.03 20.05 5.77
N GLY A 413 -3.41 18.85 5.33
CA GLY A 413 -4.73 18.26 5.59
C GLY A 413 -5.02 18.09 7.08
N GLN A 414 -4.07 17.59 7.85
CA GLN A 414 -4.19 17.39 9.29
C GLN A 414 -4.35 18.73 10.04
N GLN A 415 -3.52 19.72 9.72
CA GLN A 415 -3.61 21.05 10.30
C GLN A 415 -4.96 21.71 10.01
N SER A 416 -5.39 21.67 8.75
CA SER A 416 -6.71 22.19 8.33
C SER A 416 -7.87 21.49 9.02
N ALA A 417 -7.83 20.16 9.12
CA ALA A 417 -8.87 19.38 9.76
C ALA A 417 -8.99 19.72 11.27
N GLN A 418 -7.85 19.87 11.95
CA GLN A 418 -7.82 20.25 13.37
C GLN A 418 -8.43 21.63 13.61
N GLN A 419 -8.14 22.61 12.77
CA GLN A 419 -8.75 23.94 12.86
C GLN A 419 -10.25 23.92 12.60
N ARG A 420 -10.70 23.14 11.60
CA ARG A 420 -12.13 23.02 11.25
C ARG A 420 -12.97 22.35 12.33
N ILE A 421 -12.43 21.47 13.16
CA ILE A 421 -13.17 20.87 14.28
C ILE A 421 -13.63 21.95 15.26
N ALA A 422 -12.76 22.85 15.70
CA ALA A 422 -13.11 23.90 16.65
C ALA A 422 -14.21 24.80 16.10
N THR A 423 -14.03 25.31 14.87
CA THR A 423 -14.99 26.21 14.23
C THR A 423 -16.33 25.53 13.90
N SER A 424 -16.32 24.25 13.52
CA SER A 424 -17.57 23.52 13.23
C SER A 424 -18.37 23.21 14.50
N ARG A 425 -17.73 22.93 15.64
CA ARG A 425 -18.40 22.78 16.94
C ARG A 425 -19.07 24.09 17.38
N GLU A 426 -18.36 25.20 17.23
CA GLU A 426 -18.92 26.54 17.53
C GLU A 426 -20.13 26.84 16.64
N ALA A 427 -20.06 26.52 15.34
CA ALA A 427 -21.17 26.71 14.40
C ALA A 427 -22.39 25.86 14.76
N VAL A 428 -22.20 24.58 15.17
CA VAL A 428 -23.31 23.73 15.63
C VAL A 428 -24.00 24.32 16.86
N GLU A 429 -23.22 24.78 17.84
CA GLU A 429 -23.78 25.35 19.07
C GLU A 429 -24.55 26.64 18.80
N ALA A 430 -24.00 27.54 17.99
CA ALA A 430 -24.67 28.76 17.57
C ALA A 430 -25.99 28.48 16.83
N ALA A 431 -25.95 27.61 15.82
CA ALA A 431 -27.12 27.23 15.04
C ALA A 431 -28.18 26.52 15.89
N ARG A 432 -27.78 25.74 16.91
CA ARG A 432 -28.67 25.10 17.86
C ARG A 432 -29.43 26.12 18.71
N VAL A 433 -28.76 27.15 19.21
CA VAL A 433 -29.37 28.23 19.98
C VAL A 433 -30.43 28.96 19.14
N VAL A 434 -30.09 29.31 17.89
CA VAL A 434 -31.00 29.95 16.94
C VAL A 434 -32.23 29.07 16.66
N LEU A 435 -32.03 27.79 16.37
CA LEU A 435 -33.13 26.86 16.08
C LEU A 435 -34.09 26.77 17.27
N ARG A 436 -33.59 26.57 18.49
CA ARG A 436 -34.43 26.48 19.70
C ARG A 436 -35.24 27.75 19.92
N ALA A 437 -34.62 28.91 19.74
CA ALA A 437 -35.32 30.17 19.86
C ALA A 437 -36.44 30.31 18.80
N ASN A 438 -36.16 29.97 17.56
CA ASN A 438 -37.13 30.03 16.47
C ASN A 438 -38.24 28.98 16.59
N GLU A 439 -37.97 27.80 17.14
CA GLU A 439 -39.00 26.82 17.48
C GLU A 439 -39.99 27.35 18.52
N ALA A 440 -39.49 28.02 19.57
CA ALA A 440 -40.37 28.64 20.59
C ALA A 440 -41.21 29.80 20.00
N ARG A 441 -40.61 30.66 19.18
CA ARG A 441 -41.29 31.77 18.49
C ARG A 441 -42.36 31.28 17.51
N TRP A 442 -42.06 30.22 16.75
CA TRP A 442 -43.02 29.62 15.81
C TRP A 442 -44.22 29.00 16.54
N ARG A 443 -43.99 28.30 17.68
CA ARG A 443 -45.09 27.79 18.52
C ARG A 443 -46.01 28.91 19.03
N ALA A 444 -45.43 30.06 19.38
CA ALA A 444 -46.15 31.24 19.77
C ALA A 444 -46.82 32.01 18.61
N GLY A 445 -46.61 31.54 17.35
CA GLY A 445 -47.13 32.22 16.15
C GLY A 445 -46.38 33.51 15.79
N ALA A 446 -45.21 33.75 16.38
CA ALA A 446 -44.45 34.98 16.21
C ALA A 446 -43.53 35.02 14.97
N ILE A 447 -43.30 33.87 14.34
CA ILE A 447 -42.53 33.76 13.10
C ILE A 447 -43.21 32.84 12.09
N SER A 448 -42.81 32.98 10.82
CA SER A 448 -43.32 32.16 9.73
C SER A 448 -42.66 30.75 9.74
N MET A 449 -43.32 29.82 9.06
CA MET A 449 -42.78 28.51 8.77
C MET A 449 -41.46 28.58 8.00
N PHE A 450 -41.32 29.55 7.10
CA PHE A 450 -40.11 29.75 6.32
C PHE A 450 -38.89 30.07 7.20
N GLU A 451 -39.06 30.91 8.20
CA GLU A 451 -37.99 31.27 9.16
C GLU A 451 -37.57 30.07 10.02
N LEU A 452 -38.54 29.26 10.44
CA LEU A 452 -38.25 28.02 11.18
C LEU A 452 -37.45 27.03 10.29
N GLU A 453 -37.91 26.80 9.06
CA GLU A 453 -37.25 25.90 8.12
C GLU A 453 -35.84 26.38 7.76
N ASP A 454 -35.63 27.68 7.63
CA ASP A 454 -34.30 28.23 7.37
C ASP A 454 -33.33 27.93 8.53
N SER A 455 -33.77 28.19 9.78
CA SER A 455 -32.96 27.87 10.96
C SER A 455 -32.67 26.36 11.10
N ARG A 456 -33.61 25.49 10.72
CA ARG A 456 -33.42 24.04 10.71
C ARG A 456 -32.42 23.61 9.65
N ARG A 457 -32.49 24.16 8.44
CA ARG A 457 -31.49 23.89 7.40
C ARG A 457 -30.08 24.30 7.81
N GLN A 458 -29.96 25.49 8.45
CA GLN A 458 -28.67 25.96 8.96
C GLN A 458 -28.10 25.04 10.04
N PHE A 459 -28.94 24.56 10.97
CA PHE A 459 -28.52 23.64 12.01
C PHE A 459 -28.10 22.27 11.45
N ASN A 460 -28.87 21.69 10.52
CA ASN A 460 -28.53 20.44 9.87
C ASN A 460 -27.23 20.57 9.07
N ALA A 461 -27.02 21.66 8.36
CA ALA A 461 -25.78 21.94 7.62
C ALA A 461 -24.57 22.06 8.56
N ALA A 462 -24.73 22.71 9.71
CA ALA A 462 -23.69 22.80 10.73
C ALA A 462 -23.33 21.41 11.31
N GLN A 463 -24.33 20.56 11.61
CA GLN A 463 -24.08 19.19 12.06
C GLN A 463 -23.34 18.35 11.02
N GLU A 464 -23.77 18.41 9.75
CA GLU A 464 -23.07 17.71 8.65
C GLU A 464 -21.62 18.19 8.50
N SER A 465 -21.38 19.49 8.67
CA SER A 465 -20.03 20.07 8.63
C SER A 465 -19.17 19.55 9.79
N ALA A 466 -19.73 19.42 11.00
CA ALA A 466 -19.02 18.87 12.15
C ALA A 466 -18.68 17.38 11.99
N ILE A 467 -19.63 16.58 11.47
CA ILE A 467 -19.39 15.17 11.13
C ILE A 467 -18.29 15.04 10.09
N ALA A 468 -18.33 15.88 9.05
CA ALA A 468 -17.30 15.90 8.02
C ALA A 468 -15.93 16.29 8.59
N ALA A 469 -15.87 17.31 9.47
CA ALA A 469 -14.61 17.75 10.09
C ALA A 469 -13.98 16.65 10.97
N ALA A 470 -14.78 15.92 11.76
CA ALA A 470 -14.30 14.80 12.57
C ALA A 470 -13.79 13.65 11.70
N ARG A 471 -14.53 13.27 10.65
CA ARG A 471 -14.07 12.28 9.67
C ARG A 471 -12.77 12.72 9.01
N ASP A 472 -12.71 13.94 8.48
CA ASP A 472 -11.56 14.46 7.75
C ASP A 472 -10.31 14.49 8.62
N ARG A 473 -10.44 14.75 9.93
CA ARG A 473 -9.32 14.67 10.87
C ARG A 473 -8.76 13.27 10.98
N ALA A 474 -9.62 12.27 11.18
CA ALA A 474 -9.19 10.89 11.27
C ALA A 474 -8.61 10.38 9.92
N GLN A 475 -9.21 10.78 8.80
CA GLN A 475 -8.70 10.45 7.46
C GLN A 475 -7.35 11.12 7.16
N ALA A 476 -7.16 12.38 7.57
CA ALA A 476 -5.87 13.07 7.41
C ALA A 476 -4.76 12.38 8.21
N TRP A 477 -5.09 11.85 9.40
CA TRP A 477 -4.16 11.04 10.17
C TRP A 477 -3.77 9.74 9.43
N VAL A 478 -4.74 9.00 8.90
CA VAL A 478 -4.50 7.79 8.09
C VAL A 478 -3.66 8.12 6.85
N ALA A 479 -3.96 9.24 6.19
CA ALA A 479 -3.21 9.71 5.03
C ALA A 479 -1.75 10.00 5.39
N LEU A 480 -1.51 10.65 6.54
CA LEU A 480 -0.15 10.96 7.01
C LEU A 480 0.65 9.69 7.32
N VAL A 481 0.04 8.70 8.02
CA VAL A 481 0.68 7.40 8.27
C VAL A 481 1.07 6.71 6.96
N ARG A 482 0.17 6.70 5.98
CA ARG A 482 0.45 6.10 4.67
C ARG A 482 1.56 6.84 3.91
N ALA A 483 1.53 8.17 3.92
CA ALA A 483 2.53 9.00 3.25
C ALA A 483 3.91 8.90 3.91
N ALA A 484 3.96 8.63 5.22
CA ALA A 484 5.19 8.35 5.95
C ALA A 484 5.68 6.89 5.81
N GLY A 485 5.05 6.08 4.93
CA GLY A 485 5.45 4.70 4.71
C GLY A 485 5.05 3.73 5.84
N GLY A 486 4.09 4.10 6.70
CA GLY A 486 3.70 3.35 7.89
C GLY A 486 4.59 3.58 9.11
N ARG A 487 5.65 4.35 8.97
CA ARG A 487 6.63 4.66 10.02
C ARG A 487 6.31 6.01 10.63
N VAL A 488 5.57 5.98 11.71
CA VAL A 488 5.23 7.17 12.50
C VAL A 488 5.54 6.90 13.96
N SER A 489 5.95 7.95 14.66
CA SER A 489 6.24 7.88 16.08
C SER A 489 5.20 8.67 16.85
N MET A 490 4.86 8.24 18.06
CA MET A 490 4.08 9.06 18.98
C MET A 490 5.02 9.87 19.85
N PRO A 491 4.69 11.15 20.18
CA PRO A 491 5.40 11.86 21.23
C PRO A 491 5.32 11.03 22.51
N ALA A 492 6.46 10.83 23.19
CA ALA A 492 6.45 10.22 24.52
C ALA A 492 5.49 11.03 25.40
N GLU A 493 4.53 10.38 26.07
CA GLU A 493 3.66 11.06 27.03
C GLU A 493 4.54 11.79 28.03
N ALA A 494 4.37 13.12 28.14
CA ALA A 494 4.95 13.87 29.23
C ALA A 494 4.50 13.20 30.53
N PRO A 495 5.42 12.88 31.48
CA PRO A 495 5.02 12.21 32.71
C PRO A 495 3.89 13.02 33.37
N THR A 496 2.74 12.38 33.50
CA THR A 496 1.58 12.96 34.17
C THR A 496 2.04 13.35 35.57
N GLY A 497 1.82 14.61 35.95
CA GLY A 497 2.36 15.25 37.17
C GLY A 497 1.99 14.62 38.52
N SER A 498 1.62 13.34 38.56
CA SER A 498 1.39 12.55 39.78
C SER A 498 2.68 11.97 40.39
N ASP A 499 3.78 11.87 39.61
CA ASP A 499 5.04 11.28 40.11
C ASP A 499 6.00 12.30 40.75
N ILE A 500 5.69 13.60 40.66
CA ILE A 500 6.53 14.67 41.25
C ILE A 500 6.24 14.87 42.75
N MET A 501 5.20 14.27 43.29
CA MET A 501 4.80 14.48 44.69
C MET A 501 5.38 13.49 45.70
N ASN A 502 6.14 12.49 45.28
CA ASN A 502 6.70 11.46 46.15
C ASN A 502 8.24 11.45 46.30
N SER A 503 8.93 12.46 45.82
CA SER A 503 10.36 12.66 46.15
C SER A 503 10.52 13.72 47.23
N HIS A 504 10.12 13.40 48.44
CA HIS A 504 10.56 14.15 49.63
C HIS A 504 12.00 13.69 49.95
N PRO A 505 13.00 14.58 49.98
CA PRO A 505 14.31 14.23 50.51
C PRO A 505 14.18 14.12 52.02
N ASP A 506 14.44 12.90 52.50
CA ASP A 506 14.64 12.57 53.90
C ASP A 506 15.80 13.39 54.47
N GLN A 507 15.48 14.46 55.23
CA GLN A 507 16.44 15.19 56.02
C GLN A 507 16.73 14.40 57.29
N GLY A 508 17.63 13.42 57.14
CA GLY A 508 18.21 12.66 58.23
C GLY A 508 19.15 13.52 59.06
N ASN A 509 18.69 13.79 60.23
CA ASN A 509 19.36 14.19 61.46
C ASN A 509 20.83 13.83 61.56
N ALA A 510 21.70 14.83 61.61
CA ALA A 510 23.10 14.75 62.10
C ALA A 510 23.27 15.67 63.27
N GLN A 511 23.04 15.15 64.47
CA GLN A 511 23.57 15.73 65.72
C GLN A 511 24.27 14.64 66.53
N GLN A 512 25.50 15.00 66.96
CA GLN A 512 26.29 14.43 68.07
C GLN A 512 27.05 13.13 67.81
N GLN A 513 28.32 13.13 67.57
CA GLN A 513 29.46 13.30 68.50
C GLN A 513 30.77 13.45 67.74
#